data_8032609b9411ec7a189f13d3f55bbebc
#
_entry.id   8032609b9411ec7a189f13d3f55bbebc
#
_cell.length_a   1.000
_cell.length_b   1.000
_cell.length_c   1.000
_cell.angle_alpha   90.00
_cell.angle_beta   90.00
_cell.angle_gamma   90.00
#
_symmetry.space_group_name_H-M   'P 1'
#
loop_
_entity.id
_entity.type
_entity.pdbx_description
1 polymer ?
#
loop_
_entity_poly.entity_id
_entity_poly.type
_entity_poly.pdbx_seq_one_letter_code
_entity_poly.pdbx_strand_id
1 'polypeptide(L)'
;MRLASFDIPFSKGVGDLSIVSLSGSSGGLLANVNRWRGQVELDPISESDILTTSSVGESKMGPYRIFKMINEKKKEKAIIAAVLPTGEKTFFIKLTADIQGISELEFLFKNFCSSIGES
;
A
#
# COMPACT_ATOMS: atom_id res chain seq x y z
N MET A 1 2.23 -10.01 -11.17
CA MET A 1 1.04 -10.90 -11.20
C MET A 1 0.13 -10.59 -10.02
N ARG A 2 -1.14 -10.39 -10.29
CA ARG A 2 -2.13 -10.15 -9.23
C ARG A 2 -2.50 -11.49 -8.59
N LEU A 3 -2.29 -11.60 -7.27
CA LEU A 3 -2.58 -12.84 -6.53
C LEU A 3 -3.99 -12.86 -6.00
N ALA A 4 -4.51 -11.70 -5.58
CA ALA A 4 -5.82 -11.64 -4.95
C ALA A 4 -6.35 -10.22 -4.97
N SER A 5 -7.66 -10.12 -4.81
CA SER A 5 -8.32 -8.83 -4.73
C SER A 5 -9.58 -9.02 -3.89
N PHE A 6 -9.83 -8.11 -2.96
CA PHE A 6 -10.92 -8.22 -1.99
C PHE A 6 -11.65 -6.89 -1.86
N ASP A 7 -12.96 -6.98 -1.69
CA ASP A 7 -13.75 -5.83 -1.29
C ASP A 7 -13.79 -5.78 0.23
N ILE A 8 -13.37 -4.65 0.81
CA ILE A 8 -13.31 -4.49 2.26
C ILE A 8 -14.31 -3.41 2.66
N PRO A 9 -15.42 -3.77 3.29
CA PRO A 9 -16.44 -2.78 3.64
C PRO A 9 -15.99 -1.88 4.79
N PHE A 10 -16.43 -0.64 4.73
CA PHE A 10 -16.32 0.29 5.84
C PHE A 10 -17.66 1.02 5.97
N SER A 11 -17.79 1.95 6.93
CA SER A 11 -19.09 2.49 7.31
C SER A 11 -19.88 3.11 6.16
N LYS A 12 -19.21 3.75 5.19
CA LYS A 12 -19.89 4.46 4.10
C LYS A 12 -19.51 3.98 2.71
N GLY A 13 -18.88 2.80 2.61
CA GLY A 13 -18.50 2.31 1.30
C GLY A 13 -17.69 1.03 1.36
N VAL A 14 -16.97 0.78 0.29
CA VAL A 14 -16.17 -0.43 0.13
C VAL A 14 -14.79 -0.04 -0.39
N GLY A 15 -13.74 -0.52 0.30
CA GLY A 15 -12.37 -0.38 -0.18
C GLY A 15 -11.98 -1.56 -1.05
N ASP A 16 -10.99 -1.35 -1.91
CA ASP A 16 -10.43 -2.39 -2.77
C ASP A 16 -9.03 -2.73 -2.29
N LEU A 17 -8.85 -3.97 -1.83
CA LEU A 17 -7.55 -4.48 -1.40
C LEU A 17 -7.00 -5.41 -2.47
N SER A 18 -5.82 -5.12 -2.99
CA SER A 18 -5.18 -5.97 -3.97
C SER A 18 -3.80 -6.42 -3.48
N ILE A 19 -3.44 -7.65 -3.85
CA ILE A 19 -2.13 -8.22 -3.57
C ILE A 19 -1.50 -8.61 -4.89
N VAL A 20 -0.31 -8.07 -5.17
CA VAL A 20 0.42 -8.31 -6.40
C VAL A 20 1.82 -8.74 -6.03
N SER A 21 2.36 -9.76 -6.71
CA SER A 21 3.76 -10.12 -6.57
C SER A 21 4.49 -9.92 -7.89
N LEU A 22 5.69 -9.40 -7.80
CA LEU A 22 6.54 -9.19 -8.95
C LEU A 22 7.91 -9.80 -8.67
N SER A 23 8.50 -10.40 -9.70
CA SER A 23 9.84 -10.99 -9.57
C SER A 23 10.88 -9.90 -9.58
N GLY A 24 11.91 -10.07 -8.74
CA GLY A 24 13.00 -9.13 -8.66
C GLY A 24 12.55 -7.76 -8.16
N SER A 25 13.18 -6.73 -8.69
CA SER A 25 12.91 -5.35 -8.28
C SER A 25 12.10 -4.60 -9.33
N SER A 26 11.11 -5.23 -9.91
CA SER A 26 10.33 -4.71 -11.04
C SER A 26 9.87 -3.26 -10.85
N GLY A 27 10.45 -2.35 -11.62
CA GLY A 27 10.13 -0.93 -11.60
C GLY A 27 10.70 -0.14 -10.45
N GLY A 28 11.23 -0.80 -9.42
CA GLY A 28 11.79 -0.13 -8.25
C GLY A 28 10.74 0.48 -7.33
N LEU A 29 11.16 0.78 -6.11
CA LEU A 29 10.26 1.32 -5.08
C LEU A 29 9.75 2.72 -5.46
N LEU A 30 10.67 3.60 -5.87
CA LEU A 30 10.31 4.98 -6.21
C LEU A 30 9.29 5.05 -7.35
N ALA A 31 9.52 4.26 -8.41
CA ALA A 31 8.63 4.26 -9.57
C ALA A 31 7.23 3.80 -9.19
N ASN A 32 7.14 2.76 -8.35
CA ASN A 32 5.84 2.24 -7.91
C ASN A 32 5.10 3.24 -7.02
N VAL A 33 5.80 3.84 -6.07
CA VAL A 33 5.19 4.84 -5.19
C VAL A 33 4.69 6.04 -6.00
N ASN A 34 5.49 6.52 -6.95
CA ASN A 34 5.08 7.66 -7.75
C ASN A 34 3.92 7.33 -8.71
N ARG A 35 3.84 6.08 -9.17
CA ARG A 35 2.68 5.65 -9.95
C ARG A 35 1.40 5.71 -9.09
N TRP A 36 1.48 5.23 -7.84
CA TRP A 36 0.32 5.31 -6.93
C TRP A 36 -0.03 6.74 -6.58
N ARG A 37 0.98 7.58 -6.36
CA ARG A 37 0.74 9.01 -6.09
C ARG A 37 -0.01 9.66 -7.26
N GLY A 38 0.38 9.33 -8.49
CA GLY A 38 -0.33 9.82 -9.67
C GLY A 38 -1.78 9.37 -9.73
N GLN A 39 -2.09 8.17 -9.22
CA GLN A 39 -3.46 7.65 -9.21
C GLN A 39 -4.38 8.48 -8.30
N VAL A 40 -3.83 9.16 -7.31
CA VAL A 40 -4.60 10.05 -6.41
C VAL A 40 -4.25 11.53 -6.65
N GLU A 41 -3.65 11.82 -7.80
CA GLU A 41 -3.34 13.17 -8.25
C GLU A 41 -2.39 13.93 -7.30
N LEU A 42 -1.44 13.20 -6.72
CA LEU A 42 -0.36 13.78 -5.95
C LEU A 42 0.89 13.91 -6.82
N ASP A 43 1.69 14.95 -6.57
CA ASP A 43 2.93 15.14 -7.28
C ASP A 43 3.92 14.03 -6.95
N PRO A 44 4.82 13.68 -7.87
CA PRO A 44 5.86 12.71 -7.56
C PRO A 44 6.82 13.23 -6.48
N ILE A 45 7.43 12.30 -5.76
CA ILE A 45 8.42 12.62 -4.74
C ILE A 45 9.80 12.11 -5.17
N SER A 46 10.83 12.65 -4.56
CA SER A 46 12.21 12.24 -4.82
C SER A 46 12.57 10.99 -4.03
N GLU A 47 13.66 10.33 -4.41
CA GLU A 47 14.13 9.15 -3.71
C GLU A 47 14.42 9.44 -2.24
N SER A 48 14.96 10.63 -1.94
CA SER A 48 15.25 11.00 -0.56
C SER A 48 13.98 11.13 0.30
N ASP A 49 12.83 11.44 -0.30
CA ASP A 49 11.58 11.60 0.44
C ASP A 49 10.89 10.27 0.70
N ILE A 50 11.22 9.23 -0.04
CA ILE A 50 10.59 7.92 0.10
C ILE A 50 10.70 7.39 1.53
N LEU A 51 11.89 7.46 2.11
CA LEU A 51 12.13 6.92 3.44
C LEU A 51 11.46 7.76 4.53
N THR A 52 11.43 9.07 4.36
CA THR A 52 10.86 9.97 5.35
C THR A 52 9.33 9.97 5.36
N THR A 53 8.71 9.59 4.24
CA THR A 53 7.24 9.57 4.13
C THR A 53 6.64 8.19 4.36
N SER A 54 7.49 7.19 4.70
CA SER A 54 7.01 5.84 4.94
C SER A 54 7.17 5.44 6.40
N SER A 55 6.43 4.42 6.81
CA SER A 55 6.61 3.77 8.09
C SER A 55 7.01 2.31 7.86
N VAL A 56 7.60 1.68 8.87
CA VAL A 56 8.08 0.30 8.77
C VAL A 56 7.29 -0.58 9.72
N GLY A 57 6.92 -1.78 9.25
CA GLY A 57 6.33 -2.81 10.07
C GLY A 57 7.08 -4.12 9.88
N GLU A 58 6.71 -5.12 10.65
CA GLU A 58 7.35 -6.43 10.61
C GLU A 58 6.33 -7.53 10.38
N SER A 59 6.69 -8.48 9.52
CA SER A 59 5.93 -9.71 9.33
C SER A 59 6.89 -10.89 9.47
N LYS A 60 6.36 -12.11 9.49
CA LYS A 60 7.22 -13.29 9.53
C LYS A 60 8.04 -13.46 8.24
N MET A 61 7.60 -12.85 7.15
CA MET A 61 8.36 -12.88 5.90
C MET A 61 9.37 -11.75 5.79
N GLY A 62 9.44 -10.87 6.78
CA GLY A 62 10.40 -9.79 6.83
C GLY A 62 9.76 -8.43 7.05
N PRO A 63 10.57 -7.37 7.07
CA PRO A 63 10.06 -6.01 7.24
C PRO A 63 9.36 -5.53 5.97
N TYR A 64 8.38 -4.67 6.16
CA TYR A 64 7.68 -4.01 5.05
C TYR A 64 7.62 -2.51 5.30
N ARG A 65 7.43 -1.74 4.23
CA ARG A 65 7.23 -0.29 4.32
C ARG A 65 5.81 0.05 3.92
N ILE A 66 5.21 0.98 4.65
CA ILE A 66 3.85 1.45 4.39
C ILE A 66 3.91 2.89 3.90
N PHE A 67 3.19 3.16 2.83
CA PHE A 67 3.02 4.46 2.23
C PHE A 67 1.56 4.84 2.25
N LYS A 68 1.26 6.03 2.78
CA LYS A 68 -0.11 6.53 2.82
C LYS A 68 -0.20 7.73 1.88
N MET A 69 -1.01 7.61 0.85
CA MET A 69 -1.13 8.62 -0.19
C MET A 69 -2.53 9.21 -0.15
N ILE A 70 -2.62 10.40 0.43
CA ILE A 70 -3.88 11.10 0.64
C ILE A 70 -3.80 12.47 0.01
N ASN A 71 -4.76 12.78 -0.86
CA ASN A 71 -4.89 14.10 -1.45
C ASN A 71 -6.15 14.74 -0.87
N GLU A 72 -5.95 15.73 0.00
CA GLU A 72 -7.06 16.37 0.69
C GLU A 72 -8.03 17.11 -0.25
N LYS A 73 -7.57 17.40 -1.47
CA LYS A 73 -8.40 18.04 -2.49
C LYS A 73 -9.20 17.03 -3.30
N LYS A 74 -8.89 15.74 -3.20
CA LYS A 74 -9.52 14.66 -3.95
C LYS A 74 -9.92 13.55 -2.98
N LYS A 75 -10.95 13.82 -2.20
CA LYS A 75 -11.33 12.98 -1.05
C LYS A 75 -11.91 11.61 -1.42
N GLU A 76 -12.37 11.45 -2.64
CA GLU A 76 -13.03 10.21 -3.06
C GLU A 76 -12.07 9.06 -3.32
N LYS A 77 -10.76 9.32 -3.37
CA LYS A 77 -9.79 8.26 -3.61
C LYS A 77 -8.50 8.51 -2.84
N ALA A 78 -8.12 7.54 -2.04
CA ALA A 78 -6.87 7.55 -1.30
C ALA A 78 -6.29 6.14 -1.31
N ILE A 79 -4.99 6.02 -1.08
CA ILE A 79 -4.30 4.73 -1.11
C ILE A 79 -3.44 4.59 0.14
N ILE A 80 -3.48 3.38 0.73
CA ILE A 80 -2.45 2.95 1.66
C ILE A 80 -1.86 1.67 1.09
N ALA A 81 -0.53 1.61 0.97
CA ALA A 81 0.14 0.50 0.33
C ALA A 81 1.32 0.04 1.14
N ALA A 82 1.57 -1.28 1.13
CA ALA A 82 2.73 -1.87 1.76
C ALA A 82 3.60 -2.54 0.70
N VAL A 83 4.90 -2.43 0.87
CA VAL A 83 5.88 -3.07 -0.01
C VAL A 83 6.70 -4.02 0.84
N LEU A 84 6.63 -5.30 0.52
CA LEU A 84 7.30 -6.37 1.25
C LEU A 84 8.24 -7.14 0.32
N PRO A 85 9.54 -6.83 0.37
CA PRO A 85 10.52 -7.61 -0.40
C PRO A 85 10.85 -8.92 0.35
N THR A 86 10.89 -10.04 -0.38
CA THR A 86 11.15 -11.35 0.20
C THR A 86 12.26 -12.11 -0.52
N GLY A 87 13.24 -11.40 -1.05
CA GLY A 87 14.34 -12.01 -1.79
C GLY A 87 14.02 -12.12 -3.27
N GLU A 88 13.37 -13.20 -3.69
CA GLU A 88 13.07 -13.41 -5.11
C GLU A 88 11.89 -12.62 -5.62
N LYS A 89 10.96 -12.27 -4.72
CA LYS A 89 9.73 -11.57 -5.08
C LYS A 89 9.51 -10.37 -4.18
N THR A 90 8.79 -9.40 -4.70
CA THR A 90 8.31 -8.28 -3.91
C THR A 90 6.79 -8.30 -3.95
N PHE A 91 6.18 -8.28 -2.76
CA PHE A 91 4.72 -8.21 -2.64
C PHE A 91 4.28 -6.77 -2.47
N PHE A 92 3.26 -6.39 -3.21
CA PHE A 92 2.63 -5.08 -3.11
C PHE A 92 1.21 -5.29 -2.63
N ILE A 93 0.90 -4.77 -1.45
CA ILE A 93 -0.43 -4.86 -0.85
C ILE A 93 -1.01 -3.44 -0.87
N LYS A 94 -2.08 -3.23 -1.60
CA LYS A 94 -2.63 -1.89 -1.82
C LYS A 94 -4.09 -1.85 -1.47
N LEU A 95 -4.47 -0.93 -0.59
CA LEU A 95 -5.87 -0.65 -0.25
C LEU A 95 -6.24 0.72 -0.82
N THR A 96 -7.27 0.73 -1.65
CA THR A 96 -7.82 1.96 -2.24
C THR A 96 -9.22 2.18 -1.69
N ALA A 97 -9.47 3.38 -1.20
CA ALA A 97 -10.78 3.78 -0.68
C ALA A 97 -10.85 5.30 -0.70
N ASP A 98 -11.98 5.88 -0.26
CA ASP A 98 -11.99 7.32 -0.02
C ASP A 98 -11.18 7.61 1.27
N ILE A 99 -10.98 8.89 1.57
CA ILE A 99 -10.16 9.28 2.72
C ILE A 99 -10.74 8.70 4.02
N GLN A 100 -12.06 8.73 4.17
CA GLN A 100 -12.68 8.18 5.37
C GLN A 100 -12.48 6.68 5.48
N GLY A 101 -12.59 5.96 4.35
CA GLY A 101 -12.35 4.52 4.31
C GLY A 101 -10.93 4.17 4.70
N ILE A 102 -9.95 4.90 4.20
CA ILE A 102 -8.55 4.67 4.59
C ILE A 102 -8.38 4.88 6.09
N SER A 103 -8.97 5.95 6.64
CA SER A 103 -8.87 6.22 8.07
C SER A 103 -9.48 5.08 8.92
N GLU A 104 -10.65 4.58 8.52
CA GLU A 104 -11.31 3.49 9.25
C GLU A 104 -10.60 2.16 9.10
N LEU A 105 -10.00 1.90 7.95
CA LEU A 105 -9.41 0.59 7.63
C LEU A 105 -7.91 0.51 7.87
N GLU A 106 -7.27 1.60 8.24
CA GLU A 106 -5.81 1.65 8.40
C GLU A 106 -5.30 0.60 9.41
N PHE A 107 -5.95 0.50 10.54
CA PHE A 107 -5.53 -0.46 11.59
C PHE A 107 -5.67 -1.91 11.09
N LEU A 108 -6.80 -2.21 10.44
CA LEU A 108 -7.04 -3.53 9.86
C LEU A 108 -5.99 -3.84 8.79
N PHE A 109 -5.65 -2.86 7.95
CA PHE A 109 -4.65 -3.02 6.90
C PHE A 109 -3.28 -3.35 7.50
N LYS A 110 -2.87 -2.62 8.52
CA LYS A 110 -1.58 -2.84 9.18
C LYS A 110 -1.52 -4.20 9.86
N ASN A 111 -2.61 -4.62 10.50
CA ASN A 111 -2.69 -5.95 11.08
C ASN A 111 -2.59 -7.04 10.03
N PHE A 112 -3.26 -6.85 8.90
CA PHE A 112 -3.17 -7.79 7.79
C PHE A 112 -1.72 -7.93 7.30
N CYS A 113 -1.03 -6.81 7.08
CA CYS A 113 0.36 -6.84 6.64
C CYS A 113 1.27 -7.56 7.63
N SER A 114 1.08 -7.30 8.92
CA SER A 114 1.89 -7.95 9.96
C SER A 114 1.60 -9.44 10.09
N SER A 115 0.43 -9.90 9.65
CA SER A 115 0.06 -11.31 9.72
C SER A 115 0.61 -12.15 8.55
N ILE A 116 1.19 -11.51 7.54
CA ILE A 116 1.70 -12.23 6.38
C ILE A 116 2.78 -13.21 6.79
N GLY A 117 2.67 -14.46 6.33
CA GLY A 117 3.59 -15.53 6.68
C GLY A 117 3.20 -16.31 7.92
N GLU A 118 2.15 -15.92 8.63
CA GLU A 118 1.64 -16.69 9.75
C GLU A 118 0.78 -17.85 9.23
N SER A 119 0.92 -18.98 9.86
CA SER A 119 0.16 -20.17 9.47
C SER A 119 -1.03 -20.38 10.38
#